data_fa479c7f04e94636a89bcf9321b334a0
#
_entry.id   fa479c7f04e94636a89bcf9321b334a0
#
_cell.length_a   1.000
_cell.length_b   1.000
_cell.length_c   1.000
_cell.angle_alpha   90.00
_cell.angle_beta   90.00
_cell.angle_gamma   90.00
#
_symmetry.space_group_name_H-M   'P 1'
#
loop_
_entity.id
_entity.type
_entity.pdbx_description
1 polymer ?
#
loop_
_entity_poly.entity_id
_entity_poly.type
_entity_poly.pdbx_seq_one_letter_code
_entity_poly.pdbx_strand_id
1 'polypeptide(L)'
;NLIVRRFSPKSWKDGSIIHDFMHEIGLDVTEEFQELEESENLRLDKNTTEIKRILNKSEFLTEKEISYFRRFLKEISKDYIKEENTEMLAKEELQQFLELYAKENERVAEEYIGDGQPLFSNEVKDLPKWNPQNEKMQEEIIQFFAAVTMDLRRTNEIQRQKINQQEKRIRQLEKRANEFVMFRDKAKHPFRTIWKKLFR
;
A
#
# COMPACT_ATOMS: atom_id res chain seq x y z
N ASN A 1 16.39 -22.22 19.44
CA ASN A 1 15.79 -23.27 18.60
C ASN A 1 15.26 -22.64 17.31
N LEU A 2 15.53 -23.26 16.17
CA LEU A 2 14.94 -22.91 14.88
C LEU A 2 13.73 -23.80 14.67
N ILE A 3 12.54 -23.20 14.41
CA ILE A 3 11.31 -23.91 14.10
C ILE A 3 11.01 -23.65 12.63
N VAL A 4 10.93 -24.71 11.83
CA VAL A 4 10.57 -24.65 10.40
C VAL A 4 9.17 -25.19 10.22
N ARG A 5 8.31 -24.40 9.56
CA ARG A 5 6.91 -24.77 9.29
C ARG A 5 6.62 -24.67 7.79
N ARG A 6 5.75 -25.54 7.28
CA ARG A 6 5.25 -25.42 5.91
C ARG A 6 4.35 -24.21 5.78
N PHE A 7 4.59 -23.41 4.76
CA PHE A 7 3.73 -22.26 4.44
C PHE A 7 2.48 -22.72 3.68
N SER A 8 1.54 -23.30 4.41
CA SER A 8 0.27 -23.82 3.86
C SER A 8 -0.85 -23.71 4.89
N PRO A 9 -2.03 -23.14 4.54
CA PRO A 9 -3.17 -23.09 5.45
C PRO A 9 -3.58 -24.46 6.03
N LYS A 10 -3.31 -25.54 5.29
CA LYS A 10 -3.60 -26.92 5.73
C LYS A 10 -2.69 -27.39 6.87
N SER A 11 -1.51 -26.80 7.01
CA SER A 11 -0.52 -27.14 8.05
C SER A 11 -0.51 -26.15 9.21
N TRP A 12 -1.24 -25.04 9.11
CA TRP A 12 -1.31 -24.04 10.17
C TRP A 12 -2.37 -24.39 11.21
N LYS A 13 -2.13 -24.01 12.46
CA LYS A 13 -3.13 -24.12 13.52
C LYS A 13 -4.36 -23.30 13.14
N ASP A 14 -5.53 -23.92 13.17
CA ASP A 14 -6.81 -23.32 12.80
C ASP A 14 -6.85 -22.69 11.39
N GLY A 15 -5.93 -23.10 10.51
CA GLY A 15 -5.79 -22.55 9.15
C GLY A 15 -5.26 -21.10 9.08
N SER A 16 -4.84 -20.54 10.21
CA SER A 16 -4.35 -19.17 10.33
C SER A 16 -2.85 -19.14 10.61
N ILE A 17 -2.10 -18.38 9.82
CA ILE A 17 -0.66 -18.17 10.04
C ILE A 17 -0.39 -17.48 11.38
N ILE A 18 -1.30 -16.60 11.82
CA ILE A 18 -1.19 -15.87 13.08
C ILE A 18 -1.37 -16.85 14.24
N HIS A 19 -2.40 -17.70 14.19
CA HIS A 19 -2.65 -18.71 15.23
C HIS A 19 -1.49 -19.72 15.31
N ASP A 20 -0.97 -20.14 14.15
CA ASP A 20 0.18 -21.05 14.09
C ASP A 20 1.42 -20.43 14.73
N PHE A 21 1.74 -19.18 14.37
CA PHE A 21 2.88 -18.46 14.96
C PHE A 21 2.72 -18.27 16.48
N MET A 22 1.55 -17.81 16.92
CA MET A 22 1.28 -17.61 18.35
C MET A 22 1.41 -18.90 19.15
N HIS A 23 0.89 -20.01 18.60
CA HIS A 23 1.04 -21.33 19.20
C HIS A 23 2.49 -21.75 19.35
N GLU A 24 3.33 -21.56 18.32
CA GLU A 24 4.75 -21.96 18.37
C GLU A 24 5.56 -21.15 19.41
N ILE A 25 5.15 -19.92 19.72
CA ILE A 25 5.78 -19.13 20.79
C ILE A 25 5.13 -19.32 22.16
N GLY A 26 4.18 -20.25 22.27
CA GLY A 26 3.52 -20.61 23.53
C GLY A 26 2.42 -19.64 23.97
N LEU A 27 1.83 -18.89 23.06
CA LEU A 27 0.72 -17.99 23.32
C LEU A 27 -0.56 -18.52 22.68
N ASP A 28 -1.67 -18.40 23.40
CA ASP A 28 -3.00 -18.68 22.85
C ASP A 28 -3.64 -17.39 22.35
N VAL A 29 -4.26 -17.46 21.17
CA VAL A 29 -5.05 -16.35 20.62
C VAL A 29 -6.38 -16.32 21.37
N THR A 30 -6.61 -15.24 22.11
CA THR A 30 -7.85 -14.99 22.88
C THR A 30 -8.65 -13.87 22.22
N GLU A 31 -9.86 -13.61 22.70
CA GLU A 31 -10.73 -12.51 22.21
C GLU A 31 -10.10 -11.11 22.38
N GLU A 32 -9.01 -11.00 23.15
CA GLU A 32 -8.27 -9.74 23.32
C GLU A 32 -7.40 -9.40 22.09
N PHE A 33 -7.11 -10.38 21.24
CA PHE A 33 -6.37 -10.16 19.98
C PHE A 33 -7.35 -9.71 18.90
N GLN A 34 -7.11 -8.53 18.36
CA GLN A 34 -7.84 -8.03 17.22
C GLN A 34 -7.26 -8.64 15.94
N GLU A 35 -7.98 -9.53 15.29
CA GLU A 35 -7.62 -10.04 13.98
C GLU A 35 -7.88 -9.00 12.90
N LEU A 36 -6.99 -8.94 11.91
CA LEU A 36 -7.21 -8.13 10.72
C LEU A 36 -8.26 -8.83 9.82
N GLU A 37 -9.34 -8.13 9.54
CA GLU A 37 -10.43 -8.65 8.70
C GLU A 37 -10.01 -8.88 7.24
N GLU A 38 -9.00 -8.15 6.77
CA GLU A 38 -8.51 -8.25 5.39
C GLU A 38 -7.02 -8.65 5.33
N SER A 39 -6.68 -9.49 4.36
CA SER A 39 -5.28 -9.80 4.04
C SER A 39 -4.60 -8.56 3.44
N GLU A 40 -3.66 -7.97 4.19
CA GLU A 40 -2.87 -6.82 3.70
C GLU A 40 -1.95 -7.17 2.52
N ASN A 41 -1.59 -8.44 2.38
CA ASN A 41 -0.68 -8.94 1.35
C ASN A 41 -1.42 -9.50 0.14
N LEU A 42 -2.25 -8.67 -0.50
CA LEU A 42 -2.89 -9.05 -1.75
C LEU A 42 -1.82 -9.27 -2.83
N ARG A 43 -1.88 -10.42 -3.47
CA ARG A 43 -1.12 -10.71 -4.69
C ARG A 43 -1.53 -9.72 -5.78
N LEU A 44 -0.58 -9.24 -6.56
CA LEU A 44 -0.85 -8.55 -7.81
C LEU A 44 -1.11 -9.58 -8.91
N ASP A 45 -2.00 -9.27 -9.84
CA ASP A 45 -2.09 -10.02 -11.10
C ASP A 45 -0.81 -9.82 -11.94
N LYS A 46 -0.67 -10.56 -13.03
CA LYS A 46 0.57 -10.57 -13.81
C LYS A 46 0.84 -9.28 -14.56
N ASN A 47 -0.20 -8.61 -15.06
CA ASN A 47 -0.07 -7.35 -15.77
C ASN A 47 0.34 -6.24 -14.80
N THR A 48 -0.35 -6.09 -13.66
CA THR A 48 0.03 -5.10 -12.65
C THR A 48 1.39 -5.38 -12.02
N THR A 49 1.80 -6.66 -11.93
CA THR A 49 3.16 -7.04 -11.52
C THR A 49 4.20 -6.53 -12.52
N GLU A 50 3.95 -6.63 -13.82
CA GLU A 50 4.83 -6.10 -14.85
C GLU A 50 4.88 -4.59 -14.85
N ILE A 51 3.74 -3.91 -14.71
CA ILE A 51 3.69 -2.45 -14.55
C ILE A 51 4.55 -2.02 -13.34
N LYS A 52 4.40 -2.69 -12.20
CA LYS A 52 5.23 -2.44 -11.01
C LYS A 52 6.71 -2.67 -11.27
N ARG A 53 7.07 -3.74 -11.99
CA ARG A 53 8.46 -4.03 -12.37
C ARG A 53 9.07 -2.92 -13.21
N ILE A 54 8.29 -2.36 -14.14
CA ILE A 54 8.71 -1.22 -14.98
C ILE A 54 8.87 0.04 -14.13
N LEU A 55 7.90 0.36 -13.25
CA LEU A 55 7.98 1.49 -12.32
C LEU A 55 9.22 1.41 -11.42
N ASN A 56 9.53 0.22 -10.89
CA ASN A 56 10.70 0.00 -10.05
C ASN A 56 12.05 0.21 -10.78
N LYS A 57 12.07 0.15 -12.11
CA LYS A 57 13.26 0.42 -12.94
C LYS A 57 13.42 1.91 -13.27
N SER A 58 12.45 2.75 -12.96
CA SER A 58 12.49 4.18 -13.25
C SER A 58 13.44 4.91 -12.31
N GLU A 59 14.56 5.40 -12.84
CA GLU A 59 15.58 6.13 -12.06
C GLU A 59 15.08 7.48 -11.51
N PHE A 60 14.01 8.03 -12.09
CA PHE A 60 13.41 9.31 -11.66
C PHE A 60 12.35 9.16 -10.56
N LEU A 61 11.97 7.93 -10.18
CA LEU A 61 11.00 7.67 -9.12
C LEU A 61 11.69 7.34 -7.80
N THR A 62 11.25 8.00 -6.74
CA THR A 62 11.63 7.68 -5.36
C THR A 62 10.83 6.49 -4.82
N GLU A 63 11.32 5.86 -3.74
CA GLU A 63 10.58 4.77 -3.06
C GLU A 63 9.19 5.21 -2.56
N LYS A 64 9.03 6.48 -2.17
CA LYS A 64 7.72 7.02 -1.75
C LYS A 64 6.74 7.10 -2.90
N GLU A 65 7.22 7.50 -4.08
CA GLU A 65 6.40 7.57 -5.30
C GLU A 65 6.03 6.17 -5.79
N ILE A 66 6.98 5.22 -5.74
CA ILE A 66 6.70 3.82 -6.06
C ILE A 66 5.66 3.24 -5.07
N SER A 67 5.76 3.55 -3.78
CA SER A 67 4.78 3.13 -2.79
C SER A 67 3.39 3.75 -3.00
N TYR A 68 3.34 5.00 -3.46
CA TYR A 68 2.10 5.66 -3.85
C TYR A 68 1.42 4.94 -5.02
N PHE A 69 2.16 4.61 -6.08
CA PHE A 69 1.64 3.87 -7.23
C PHE A 69 1.18 2.44 -6.88
N ARG A 70 1.88 1.77 -5.96
CA ARG A 70 1.53 0.41 -5.51
C ARG A 70 0.10 0.30 -4.99
N ARG A 71 -0.44 1.34 -4.36
CA ARG A 71 -1.83 1.36 -3.88
C ARG A 71 -2.81 1.17 -5.03
N PHE A 72 -2.63 1.89 -6.14
CA PHE A 72 -3.52 1.80 -7.31
C PHE A 72 -3.38 0.47 -8.03
N LEU A 73 -2.15 -0.04 -8.13
CA LEU A 73 -1.92 -1.37 -8.71
C LEU A 73 -2.64 -2.47 -7.92
N LYS A 74 -2.66 -2.38 -6.59
CA LYS A 74 -3.41 -3.31 -5.74
C LYS A 74 -4.91 -3.24 -5.98
N GLU A 75 -5.48 -2.04 -6.12
CA GLU A 75 -6.91 -1.86 -6.36
C GLU A 75 -7.35 -2.44 -7.71
N ILE A 76 -6.61 -2.14 -8.77
CA ILE A 76 -6.87 -2.65 -10.12
C ILE A 76 -6.73 -4.17 -10.14
N SER A 77 -5.67 -4.70 -9.55
CA SER A 77 -5.38 -6.13 -9.52
C SER A 77 -6.50 -6.97 -8.87
N LYS A 78 -7.29 -6.43 -7.94
CA LYS A 78 -8.40 -7.15 -7.30
C LYS A 78 -9.43 -7.68 -8.29
N ASP A 79 -9.67 -6.94 -9.35
CA ASP A 79 -10.67 -7.28 -10.35
C ASP A 79 -10.17 -8.39 -11.30
N TYR A 80 -8.88 -8.42 -11.59
CA TYR A 80 -8.27 -9.30 -12.59
C TYR A 80 -7.70 -10.63 -12.04
N ILE A 81 -7.29 -10.68 -10.77
CA ILE A 81 -6.72 -11.91 -10.15
C ILE A 81 -7.62 -13.13 -10.31
N LYS A 82 -8.94 -12.95 -10.18
CA LYS A 82 -9.91 -14.06 -10.24
C LYS A 82 -10.05 -14.67 -11.63
N GLU A 83 -9.67 -13.95 -12.66
CA GLU A 83 -9.77 -14.37 -14.07
C GLU A 83 -8.45 -14.90 -14.64
N GLU A 84 -7.40 -14.95 -13.82
CA GLU A 84 -6.09 -15.42 -14.27
C GLU A 84 -6.09 -16.92 -14.58
N ASN A 85 -5.81 -17.23 -15.83
CA ASN A 85 -5.68 -18.61 -16.35
C ASN A 85 -4.32 -18.87 -17.02
N THR A 86 -3.31 -18.10 -16.67
CA THR A 86 -1.94 -18.21 -17.21
C THR A 86 -0.93 -18.35 -16.07
N GLU A 87 0.32 -18.70 -16.38
CA GLU A 87 1.43 -18.71 -15.43
C GLU A 87 2.58 -17.82 -15.92
N MET A 88 3.39 -17.29 -15.00
CA MET A 88 4.56 -16.46 -15.35
C MET A 88 5.62 -17.24 -16.10
N LEU A 89 5.79 -18.52 -15.76
CA LEU A 89 6.72 -19.45 -16.38
C LEU A 89 5.93 -20.52 -17.14
N ALA A 90 6.51 -21.02 -18.23
CA ALA A 90 6.01 -22.23 -18.85
C ALA A 90 6.16 -23.43 -17.90
N LYS A 91 5.37 -24.47 -18.09
CA LYS A 91 5.38 -25.66 -17.24
C LYS A 91 6.79 -26.24 -17.08
N GLU A 92 7.50 -26.37 -18.19
CA GLU A 92 8.86 -26.93 -18.26
C GLU A 92 9.86 -26.01 -17.52
N GLU A 93 9.73 -24.69 -17.66
CA GLU A 93 10.57 -23.71 -16.97
C GLU A 93 10.33 -23.79 -15.45
N LEU A 94 9.09 -23.93 -15.04
CA LEU A 94 8.73 -24.06 -13.63
C LEU A 94 9.22 -25.37 -13.03
N GLN A 95 9.11 -26.49 -13.78
CA GLN A 95 9.66 -27.78 -13.37
C GLN A 95 11.18 -27.72 -13.18
N GLN A 96 11.90 -27.17 -14.15
CA GLN A 96 13.36 -26.98 -14.04
C GLN A 96 13.73 -26.11 -12.83
N PHE A 97 12.97 -25.04 -12.59
CA PHE A 97 13.17 -24.19 -11.42
C PHE A 97 12.98 -24.95 -10.09
N LEU A 98 11.94 -25.76 -9.97
CA LEU A 98 11.68 -26.58 -8.79
C LEU A 98 12.77 -27.64 -8.58
N GLU A 99 13.27 -28.27 -9.65
CA GLU A 99 14.34 -29.26 -9.60
C GLU A 99 15.65 -28.68 -9.04
N LEU A 100 15.96 -27.41 -9.32
CA LEU A 100 17.16 -26.76 -8.78
C LEU A 100 17.19 -26.76 -7.25
N TYR A 101 16.04 -26.72 -6.61
CA TYR A 101 15.91 -26.63 -5.14
C TYR A 101 15.44 -27.94 -4.50
N ALA A 102 15.12 -28.96 -5.28
CA ALA A 102 14.50 -30.20 -4.79
C ALA A 102 15.32 -30.85 -3.68
N LYS A 103 16.63 -31.02 -3.89
CA LYS A 103 17.53 -31.65 -2.93
C LYS A 103 17.65 -30.88 -1.62
N GLU A 104 17.73 -29.54 -1.69
CA GLU A 104 17.83 -28.72 -0.48
C GLU A 104 16.50 -28.67 0.28
N ASN A 105 15.38 -28.63 -0.46
CA ASN A 105 14.03 -28.70 0.13
C ASN A 105 13.78 -30.03 0.83
N GLU A 106 14.24 -31.16 0.25
CA GLU A 106 14.16 -32.48 0.86
C GLU A 106 14.98 -32.53 2.16
N ARG A 107 16.24 -32.04 2.13
CA ARG A 107 17.06 -31.96 3.33
C ARG A 107 16.43 -31.14 4.44
N VAL A 108 15.84 -29.98 4.11
CA VAL A 108 15.16 -29.14 5.10
C VAL A 108 13.91 -29.84 5.68
N ALA A 109 13.14 -30.53 4.83
CA ALA A 109 11.97 -31.29 5.27
C ALA A 109 12.37 -32.43 6.24
N GLU A 110 13.43 -33.18 5.93
CA GLU A 110 13.93 -34.26 6.77
C GLU A 110 14.54 -33.77 8.08
N GLU A 111 15.41 -32.75 8.00
CA GLU A 111 16.17 -32.26 9.16
C GLU A 111 15.29 -31.51 10.19
N TYR A 112 14.32 -30.72 9.73
CA TYR A 112 13.57 -29.80 10.60
C TYR A 112 12.10 -30.19 10.83
N ILE A 113 11.48 -30.97 9.91
CA ILE A 113 10.07 -31.36 10.04
C ILE A 113 9.95 -32.86 10.35
N GLY A 114 10.64 -33.72 9.59
CA GLY A 114 10.78 -35.15 9.88
C GLY A 114 9.51 -36.00 9.73
N ASP A 115 8.48 -35.51 9.01
CA ASP A 115 7.21 -36.21 8.81
C ASP A 115 7.11 -37.01 7.50
N GLY A 116 8.19 -37.07 6.73
CA GLY A 116 8.28 -37.78 5.46
C GLY A 116 7.53 -37.14 4.30
N GLN A 117 7.00 -35.92 4.47
CA GLN A 117 6.31 -35.21 3.41
C GLN A 117 7.22 -34.13 2.80
N PRO A 118 7.05 -33.80 1.50
CA PRO A 118 7.85 -32.77 0.86
C PRO A 118 7.59 -31.40 1.49
N LEU A 119 8.62 -30.51 1.48
CA LEU A 119 8.51 -29.16 2.00
C LEU A 119 7.50 -28.31 1.21
N PHE A 120 7.48 -28.45 -0.10
CA PHE A 120 6.56 -27.79 -1.03
C PHE A 120 5.89 -28.80 -1.95
N SER A 121 4.70 -28.46 -2.46
CA SER A 121 4.05 -29.24 -3.51
C SER A 121 4.83 -29.10 -4.81
N ASN A 122 5.12 -30.22 -5.47
CA ASN A 122 5.75 -30.26 -6.79
C ASN A 122 4.70 -30.31 -7.92
N GLU A 123 3.41 -30.11 -7.60
CA GLU A 123 2.37 -30.07 -8.62
C GLU A 123 2.48 -28.79 -9.45
N VAL A 124 2.79 -28.95 -10.73
CA VAL A 124 2.84 -27.86 -11.70
C VAL A 124 1.59 -27.94 -12.57
N LYS A 125 0.80 -26.89 -12.56
CA LYS A 125 -0.36 -26.76 -13.44
C LYS A 125 0.08 -26.55 -14.88
N ASP A 126 -0.64 -27.17 -15.81
CA ASP A 126 -0.41 -26.98 -17.24
C ASP A 126 -1.25 -25.81 -17.73
N LEU A 127 -0.74 -24.60 -17.50
CA LEU A 127 -1.40 -23.36 -17.91
C LEU A 127 -0.52 -22.64 -18.96
N PRO A 128 -1.14 -21.89 -19.88
CA PRO A 128 -0.40 -21.10 -20.85
C PRO A 128 0.53 -20.10 -20.15
N LYS A 129 1.71 -19.90 -20.73
CA LYS A 129 2.63 -18.87 -20.26
C LYS A 129 2.02 -17.50 -20.51
N TRP A 130 2.06 -16.65 -19.51
CA TRP A 130 1.61 -15.26 -19.58
C TRP A 130 2.44 -14.48 -20.63
N ASN A 131 1.74 -13.65 -21.41
CA ASN A 131 2.33 -12.78 -22.41
C ASN A 131 2.10 -11.31 -22.01
N PRO A 132 3.15 -10.48 -21.87
CA PRO A 132 2.99 -9.05 -21.58
C PRO A 132 2.28 -8.26 -22.69
N GLN A 133 2.16 -8.79 -23.89
CA GLN A 133 1.46 -8.17 -25.03
C GLN A 133 0.01 -8.65 -25.15
N ASN A 134 -0.65 -8.94 -24.02
CA ASN A 134 -2.06 -9.31 -24.01
C ASN A 134 -2.96 -8.06 -24.07
N GLU A 135 -4.19 -8.24 -24.53
CA GLU A 135 -5.15 -7.15 -24.71
C GLU A 135 -5.49 -6.42 -23.39
N LYS A 136 -5.60 -7.15 -22.28
CA LYS A 136 -5.90 -6.60 -20.96
C LYS A 136 -4.80 -5.67 -20.43
N MET A 137 -3.55 -5.85 -20.84
CA MET A 137 -2.43 -5.01 -20.40
C MET A 137 -2.67 -3.52 -20.72
N GLN A 138 -3.15 -3.21 -21.91
CA GLN A 138 -3.44 -1.83 -22.30
C GLN A 138 -4.58 -1.24 -21.47
N GLU A 139 -5.63 -2.01 -21.23
CA GLU A 139 -6.76 -1.61 -20.41
C GLU A 139 -6.33 -1.31 -18.98
N GLU A 140 -5.57 -2.18 -18.36
CA GLU A 140 -5.05 -2.00 -17.00
C GLU A 140 -4.10 -0.81 -16.87
N ILE A 141 -3.26 -0.54 -17.87
CA ILE A 141 -2.43 0.66 -17.93
C ILE A 141 -3.30 1.93 -17.95
N ILE A 142 -4.33 1.96 -18.79
CA ILE A 142 -5.26 3.10 -18.88
C ILE A 142 -5.98 3.31 -17.55
N GLN A 143 -6.50 2.25 -16.94
CA GLN A 143 -7.18 2.31 -15.64
C GLN A 143 -6.23 2.79 -14.54
N PHE A 144 -5.00 2.30 -14.52
CA PHE A 144 -3.97 2.75 -13.58
C PHE A 144 -3.71 4.26 -13.69
N PHE A 145 -3.47 4.78 -14.89
CA PHE A 145 -3.25 6.21 -15.09
C PHE A 145 -4.49 7.04 -14.78
N ALA A 146 -5.68 6.56 -15.12
CA ALA A 146 -6.93 7.22 -14.78
C ALA A 146 -7.12 7.32 -13.26
N ALA A 147 -6.90 6.23 -12.53
CA ALA A 147 -7.01 6.20 -11.06
C ALA A 147 -6.04 7.17 -10.40
N VAL A 148 -4.77 7.13 -10.79
CA VAL A 148 -3.72 8.06 -10.29
C VAL A 148 -4.08 9.52 -10.58
N THR A 149 -4.51 9.83 -11.81
CA THR A 149 -4.86 11.17 -12.22
C THR A 149 -6.04 11.72 -11.42
N MET A 150 -7.06 10.90 -11.20
CA MET A 150 -8.24 11.29 -10.42
C MET A 150 -7.91 11.50 -8.94
N ASP A 151 -7.03 10.70 -8.35
CA ASP A 151 -6.57 10.89 -6.96
C ASP A 151 -5.80 12.21 -6.82
N LEU A 152 -4.88 12.50 -7.74
CA LEU A 152 -4.15 13.77 -7.77
C LEU A 152 -5.09 14.97 -7.91
N ARG A 153 -6.09 14.88 -8.79
CA ARG A 153 -7.10 15.93 -8.95
C ARG A 153 -7.87 16.17 -7.65
N ARG A 154 -8.38 15.12 -7.02
CA ARG A 154 -9.10 15.22 -5.73
C ARG A 154 -8.23 15.83 -4.64
N THR A 155 -6.97 15.40 -4.54
CA THR A 155 -6.01 15.92 -3.58
C THR A 155 -5.76 17.42 -3.81
N ASN A 156 -5.59 17.85 -5.05
CA ASN A 156 -5.43 19.25 -5.41
C ASN A 156 -6.67 20.10 -5.06
N GLU A 157 -7.87 19.58 -5.28
CA GLU A 157 -9.11 20.27 -4.91
C GLU A 157 -9.21 20.47 -3.38
N ILE A 158 -8.89 19.44 -2.61
CA ILE A 158 -8.86 19.53 -1.13
C ILE A 158 -7.82 20.55 -0.65
N GLN A 159 -6.62 20.54 -1.25
CA GLN A 159 -5.57 21.51 -0.92
C GLN A 159 -5.98 22.94 -1.24
N ARG A 160 -6.59 23.19 -2.40
CA ARG A 160 -7.14 24.51 -2.77
C ARG A 160 -8.18 25.00 -1.78
N GLN A 161 -9.09 24.14 -1.34
CA GLN A 161 -10.09 24.49 -0.32
C GLN A 161 -9.43 24.89 1.00
N LYS A 162 -8.42 24.12 1.46
CA LYS A 162 -7.64 24.45 2.67
C LYS A 162 -6.93 25.78 2.56
N ILE A 163 -6.27 26.05 1.43
CA ILE A 163 -5.59 27.33 1.17
C ILE A 163 -6.59 28.48 1.25
N ASN A 164 -7.73 28.39 0.55
CA ASN A 164 -8.78 29.41 0.59
C ASN A 164 -9.30 29.67 2.02
N GLN A 165 -9.45 28.64 2.85
CA GLN A 165 -9.84 28.79 4.24
C GLN A 165 -8.76 29.49 5.06
N GLN A 166 -7.48 29.12 4.87
CA GLN A 166 -6.36 29.75 5.55
C GLN A 166 -6.23 31.23 5.17
N GLU A 167 -6.37 31.58 3.89
CA GLU A 167 -6.35 32.96 3.44
C GLU A 167 -7.46 33.80 4.09
N LYS A 168 -8.69 33.28 4.15
CA LYS A 168 -9.79 33.97 4.86
C LYS A 168 -9.46 34.19 6.32
N ARG A 169 -8.86 33.21 6.99
CA ARG A 169 -8.45 33.32 8.40
C ARG A 169 -7.36 34.36 8.59
N ILE A 170 -6.36 34.37 7.71
CA ILE A 170 -5.27 35.37 7.71
C ILE A 170 -5.85 36.78 7.59
N ARG A 171 -6.72 37.05 6.61
CA ARG A 171 -7.38 38.34 6.43
C ARG A 171 -8.17 38.79 7.68
N GLN A 172 -8.85 37.85 8.36
CA GLN A 172 -9.57 38.15 9.61
C GLN A 172 -8.60 38.50 10.75
N LEU A 173 -7.49 37.79 10.88
CA LEU A 173 -6.45 38.06 11.87
C LEU A 173 -5.76 39.40 11.61
N GLU A 174 -5.42 39.70 10.37
CA GLU A 174 -4.85 41.00 9.98
C GLU A 174 -5.80 42.18 10.33
N LYS A 175 -7.11 42.03 10.05
CA LYS A 175 -8.10 43.01 10.41
C LYS A 175 -8.12 43.23 11.93
N ARG A 176 -8.17 42.16 12.73
CA ARG A 176 -8.13 42.26 14.20
C ARG A 176 -6.83 42.88 14.72
N ALA A 177 -5.69 42.50 14.13
CA ALA A 177 -4.40 43.06 14.49
C ALA A 177 -4.36 44.58 14.24
N ASN A 178 -4.85 45.03 13.08
CA ASN A 178 -4.93 46.42 12.73
C ASN A 178 -5.89 47.21 13.69
N GLU A 179 -7.04 46.65 14.02
CA GLU A 179 -7.97 47.24 15.00
C GLU A 179 -7.31 47.37 16.38
N PHE A 180 -6.56 46.34 16.82
CA PHE A 180 -5.82 46.38 18.09
C PHE A 180 -4.71 47.46 18.08
N VAL A 181 -3.95 47.59 17.00
CA VAL A 181 -2.92 48.62 16.82
C VAL A 181 -3.57 50.01 16.94
N MET A 182 -4.67 50.24 16.23
CA MET A 182 -5.41 51.51 16.29
C MET A 182 -5.95 51.80 17.70
N PHE A 183 -6.45 50.78 18.41
CA PHE A 183 -6.90 50.93 19.79
C PHE A 183 -5.74 51.30 20.73
N ARG A 184 -4.63 50.58 20.63
CA ARG A 184 -3.41 50.84 21.41
C ARG A 184 -2.89 52.27 21.21
N ASP A 185 -2.87 52.76 19.96
CA ASP A 185 -2.40 54.09 19.65
C ASP A 185 -3.34 55.17 20.19
N LYS A 186 -4.65 54.95 20.17
CA LYS A 186 -5.63 55.83 20.83
C LYS A 186 -5.46 55.83 22.35
N ALA A 187 -5.18 54.68 22.95
CA ALA A 187 -4.97 54.54 24.39
C ALA A 187 -3.67 55.24 24.87
N LYS A 188 -2.60 55.20 24.05
CA LYS A 188 -1.33 55.88 24.37
C LYS A 188 -1.39 57.40 24.27
N HIS A 189 -2.30 57.95 23.44
CA HIS A 189 -2.41 59.40 23.23
C HIS A 189 -3.87 59.89 23.38
N PRO A 190 -4.48 59.76 24.56
CA PRO A 190 -5.88 60.09 24.76
C PRO A 190 -6.21 61.54 24.47
N PHE A 191 -5.31 62.47 24.85
CA PHE A 191 -5.50 63.91 24.62
C PHE A 191 -5.45 64.31 23.14
N ARG A 192 -4.65 63.66 22.33
CA ARG A 192 -4.55 63.92 20.88
C ARG A 192 -5.84 63.56 20.14
N THR A 193 -6.57 62.58 20.65
CA THR A 193 -7.84 62.10 20.08
C THR A 193 -8.99 63.04 20.45
N ILE A 194 -8.99 63.60 21.66
CA ILE A 194 -9.98 64.56 22.13
C ILE A 194 -9.77 65.92 21.45
N TRP A 195 -8.51 66.37 21.30
CA TRP A 195 -8.18 67.65 20.65
C TRP A 195 -8.63 67.68 19.19
N LYS A 196 -8.41 66.62 18.43
CA LYS A 196 -8.89 66.50 17.04
C LYS A 196 -10.42 66.52 16.89
N LYS A 197 -11.17 66.17 17.93
CA LYS A 197 -12.64 66.22 17.92
C LYS A 197 -13.21 67.60 18.34
N LEU A 198 -12.47 68.35 19.13
CA LEU A 198 -12.92 69.67 19.64
C LEU A 198 -12.59 70.84 18.69
N PHE A 199 -11.62 70.67 17.78
CA PHE A 199 -11.17 71.69 16.86
C PHE A 199 -11.39 71.31 15.36
N ARG A 200 -12.42 70.56 15.09
CA ARG A 200 -13.05 70.34 13.81
C ARG A 200 -14.48 70.87 13.89
#